data_df3a3e49677b494b674f1d50b521a676
#
_entry.id   df3a3e49677b494b674f1d50b521a676
#
_cell.length_a   1.000
_cell.length_b   1.000
_cell.length_c   1.000
_cell.angle_alpha   90.00
_cell.angle_beta   90.00
_cell.angle_gamma   90.00
#
_symmetry.space_group_name_H-M   'P 1'
#
loop_
_entity.id
_entity.type
_entity.pdbx_description
1 polymer ?
#
loop_
_entity_poly.entity_id
_entity_poly.type
_entity_poly.pdbx_seq_one_letter_code
_entity_poly.pdbx_strand_id
1 'polypeptide(L)'
;MASAFKGRGALSQPPGRFDKLTQTLEHDGWYEEEQPEKRETVVLPEHARSIISRNQSPDIHFTQSINPYRGCEHGCVYCASGDTAVLMANGTTKPLEDLKVGDAIYGTERIGWYRRFVKTRVLAHWSVTKPAYRVTLKDGTTLVTGPDHRLLTEQGWKFVTGVAADNGQRPHLTFDSKLMGTERVDSATKCESSITGQIVRSHARLGVVSIEPLGKAMRLYDITTGTEDFIANGVVSHNCYARPSHAYVGLSPGLDFETKLFYKADAAAVLRKELSAPSYKCAPITLGANTDPYQPLEKTHKVTRSILEVLLELKHPVNITTKGALVARDVDLLSQLAQDNLARVMFSIPTLDNEMKRVLEPRAASAGAKLKAMRVLAEAGVPVGVLVAPIIPVLTEHEIEAVLEASREAGASLAGYTMLRLPWEVKDLFREWLAEHFPDRAAHVMSIVRSMRGERDNDPEFGTRMHATGPVAQLIRQRFQLACRRLGFPLDRQNALPTNLFRPPVRTHPQLSLDLPP
;
A
#
# COMPACT_ATOMS: atom_id res chain seq x y z
N MET A 1 -22.05 -2.85 19.71
CA MET A 1 -20.96 -3.61 19.04
C MET A 1 -21.20 -3.49 17.56
N ALA A 2 -20.25 -2.96 16.78
CA ALA A 2 -20.39 -2.92 15.33
C ALA A 2 -20.28 -4.34 14.80
N SER A 3 -21.31 -4.86 14.13
CA SER A 3 -21.27 -6.19 13.53
C SER A 3 -20.24 -6.20 12.40
N ALA A 4 -19.25 -7.09 12.47
CA ALA A 4 -18.28 -7.29 11.43
C ALA A 4 -18.97 -7.66 10.09
N PHE A 5 -18.64 -6.96 9.01
CA PHE A 5 -19.22 -7.26 7.70
C PHE A 5 -18.73 -8.62 7.20
N LYS A 6 -19.65 -9.58 7.11
CA LYS A 6 -19.34 -10.97 6.76
C LYS A 6 -18.62 -11.08 5.41
N GLY A 7 -17.42 -11.66 5.40
CA GLY A 7 -16.63 -11.92 4.19
C GLY A 7 -15.84 -10.71 3.66
N ARG A 8 -15.61 -9.70 4.49
CA ARG A 8 -14.75 -8.54 4.19
C ARG A 8 -13.63 -8.44 5.21
N GLY A 9 -12.49 -7.90 4.81
CA GLY A 9 -11.34 -7.68 5.69
C GLY A 9 -11.40 -6.36 6.43
N ALA A 10 -12.01 -5.31 5.84
CA ALA A 10 -12.21 -4.04 6.52
C ALA A 10 -13.44 -4.11 7.43
N LEU A 11 -13.25 -3.74 8.70
CA LEU A 11 -14.30 -3.70 9.71
C LEU A 11 -15.05 -2.37 9.73
N SER A 12 -14.51 -1.34 9.10
CA SER A 12 -15.07 0.01 9.08
C SER A 12 -15.08 0.62 7.68
N GLN A 13 -15.92 1.63 7.50
CA GLN A 13 -16.04 2.45 6.29
C GLN A 13 -15.59 3.87 6.63
N PRO A 14 -14.28 4.16 6.73
CA PRO A 14 -13.85 5.54 6.89
C PRO A 14 -14.28 6.35 5.67
N PRO A 15 -14.72 7.62 5.84
CA PRO A 15 -15.12 8.46 4.73
C PRO A 15 -13.99 8.57 3.71
N GLY A 16 -14.37 8.58 2.44
CA GLY A 16 -13.43 8.77 1.34
C GLY A 16 -12.80 10.15 1.41
N ARG A 17 -11.53 10.26 1.07
CA ARG A 17 -10.73 11.49 1.10
C ARG A 17 -11.30 12.64 0.29
N PHE A 18 -12.30 12.36 -0.55
CA PHE A 18 -12.93 13.30 -1.48
C PHE A 18 -14.42 13.46 -1.22
N ASP A 19 -14.95 12.84 -0.16
CA ASP A 19 -16.37 12.95 0.17
C ASP A 19 -16.70 14.38 0.60
N LYS A 20 -17.52 15.05 -0.23
CA LYS A 20 -18.00 16.42 0.03
C LYS A 20 -19.14 16.47 1.06
N LEU A 21 -19.76 15.34 1.33
CA LEU A 21 -20.89 15.18 2.25
C LEU A 21 -20.58 14.06 3.22
N THR A 22 -20.80 14.32 4.50
CA THR A 22 -20.72 13.30 5.56
C THR A 22 -22.13 12.84 5.85
N GLN A 23 -22.42 11.55 5.63
CA GLN A 23 -23.63 10.94 6.14
C GLN A 23 -23.42 10.64 7.64
N THR A 24 -24.14 11.33 8.50
CA THR A 24 -24.31 10.98 9.90
C THR A 24 -25.60 10.17 10.04
N LEU A 25 -25.50 8.99 10.62
CA LEU A 25 -26.68 8.27 11.09
C LEU A 25 -27.20 9.03 12.32
N GLU A 26 -28.27 9.81 12.16
CA GLU A 26 -29.06 10.33 13.28
C GLU A 26 -30.13 9.28 13.62
N HIS A 27 -30.16 8.87 14.89
CA HIS A 27 -31.19 8.00 15.41
C HIS A 27 -32.48 8.83 15.64
N ASP A 28 -33.45 8.64 14.78
CA ASP A 28 -34.78 9.27 14.89
C ASP A 28 -35.73 8.51 15.84
N GLY A 29 -35.22 7.46 16.48
CA GLY A 29 -35.99 6.67 17.48
C GLY A 29 -36.82 5.53 16.87
N TRP A 30 -36.81 5.32 15.55
CA TRP A 30 -37.46 4.20 14.88
C TRP A 30 -36.40 3.20 14.45
N TYR A 31 -36.06 2.23 15.30
CA TYR A 31 -35.06 1.20 15.02
C TYR A 31 -35.74 -0.09 14.60
N GLU A 32 -35.63 -0.48 13.33
CA GLU A 32 -35.68 -1.87 12.93
C GLU A 32 -34.26 -2.43 12.99
N GLU A 33 -34.03 -3.54 13.68
CA GLU A 33 -32.77 -4.28 13.65
C GLU A 33 -32.56 -4.78 12.20
N GLU A 34 -31.87 -3.99 11.38
CA GLU A 34 -31.42 -4.43 10.07
C GLU A 34 -30.42 -5.56 10.25
N GLN A 35 -30.75 -6.74 9.75
CA GLN A 35 -29.78 -7.81 9.58
C GLN A 35 -28.61 -7.28 8.75
N PRO A 36 -27.33 -7.64 9.06
CA PRO A 36 -26.16 -7.10 8.38
C PRO A 36 -26.29 -7.36 6.86
N GLU A 37 -26.57 -6.32 6.09
CA GLU A 37 -26.71 -6.38 4.65
C GLU A 37 -25.41 -6.92 4.02
N LYS A 38 -25.56 -7.94 3.21
CA LYS A 38 -24.50 -8.44 2.34
C LYS A 38 -24.25 -7.40 1.25
N ARG A 39 -23.31 -6.47 1.47
CA ARG A 39 -22.97 -5.45 0.48
C ARG A 39 -22.41 -6.09 -0.78
N GLU A 40 -23.12 -5.90 -1.88
CA GLU A 40 -22.69 -6.36 -3.19
C GLU A 40 -21.49 -5.57 -3.70
N THR A 41 -20.64 -6.23 -4.51
CA THR A 41 -19.52 -5.56 -5.18
C THR A 41 -20.03 -4.83 -6.40
N VAL A 42 -19.86 -3.52 -6.47
CA VAL A 42 -20.14 -2.69 -7.64
C VAL A 42 -18.90 -2.59 -8.51
N VAL A 43 -19.03 -2.84 -9.80
CA VAL A 43 -17.92 -2.86 -10.76
C VAL A 43 -18.16 -1.85 -11.87
N LEU A 44 -17.21 -0.94 -12.07
CA LEU A 44 -17.31 0.16 -13.04
C LEU A 44 -16.19 0.09 -14.08
N PRO A 45 -16.43 0.41 -15.36
CA PRO A 45 -15.38 0.55 -16.34
C PRO A 45 -14.54 1.82 -16.08
N GLU A 46 -13.22 1.72 -16.25
CA GLU A 46 -12.29 2.84 -16.24
C GLU A 46 -11.55 2.87 -17.59
N HIS A 47 -11.56 4.03 -18.26
CA HIS A 47 -10.78 4.25 -19.47
C HIS A 47 -9.44 4.90 -19.11
N ALA A 48 -8.35 4.17 -19.34
CA ALA A 48 -7.02 4.60 -18.95
C ALA A 48 -6.32 5.38 -20.07
N ARG A 49 -5.72 6.53 -19.75
CA ARG A 49 -4.87 7.25 -20.71
C ARG A 49 -3.51 6.57 -20.91
N SER A 50 -3.03 5.89 -19.88
CA SER A 50 -1.79 5.11 -19.83
C SER A 50 -2.00 3.89 -18.93
N ILE A 51 -1.44 2.74 -19.30
CA ILE A 51 -1.59 1.52 -18.52
C ILE A 51 -0.29 1.08 -17.85
N ILE A 52 0.87 1.41 -18.43
CA ILE A 52 2.18 1.08 -17.86
C ILE A 52 2.56 2.12 -16.83
N SER A 53 2.63 1.71 -15.57
CA SER A 53 3.19 2.53 -14.49
C SER A 53 4.69 2.29 -14.41
N ARG A 54 5.47 3.38 -14.33
CA ARG A 54 6.94 3.33 -14.18
C ARG A 54 7.34 3.55 -12.74
N ASN A 55 8.31 2.79 -12.26
CA ASN A 55 8.82 2.85 -10.90
C ASN A 55 10.32 3.11 -10.90
N GLN A 56 10.76 4.04 -10.04
CA GLN A 56 12.17 4.39 -9.84
C GLN A 56 12.63 4.14 -8.39
N SER A 57 11.80 3.48 -7.57
CA SER A 57 12.15 3.17 -6.19
C SER A 57 13.28 2.14 -6.13
N PRO A 58 14.36 2.40 -5.37
CA PRO A 58 15.47 1.46 -5.23
C PRO A 58 15.09 0.16 -4.49
N ASP A 59 13.95 0.14 -3.81
CA ASP A 59 13.48 -1.00 -3.01
C ASP A 59 12.68 -2.03 -3.81
N ILE A 60 12.30 -1.69 -5.05
CA ILE A 60 11.40 -2.51 -5.86
C ILE A 60 12.15 -2.98 -7.10
N HIS A 61 12.14 -4.29 -7.34
CA HIS A 61 12.97 -4.95 -8.36
C HIS A 61 12.44 -4.83 -9.78
N PHE A 62 11.32 -4.14 -9.99
CA PHE A 62 10.76 -3.92 -11.32
C PHE A 62 10.63 -2.43 -11.60
N THR A 63 10.85 -2.06 -12.86
CA THR A 63 10.74 -0.67 -13.32
C THR A 63 9.40 -0.37 -14.00
N GLN A 64 8.68 -1.41 -14.42
CA GLN A 64 7.39 -1.30 -15.11
C GLN A 64 6.37 -2.22 -14.47
N SER A 65 5.15 -1.73 -14.31
CA SER A 65 4.02 -2.53 -13.81
C SER A 65 2.71 -2.13 -14.48
N ILE A 66 1.77 -3.09 -14.49
CA ILE A 66 0.39 -2.86 -14.91
C ILE A 66 -0.52 -3.34 -13.78
N ASN A 67 -1.49 -2.52 -13.40
CA ASN A 67 -2.58 -2.89 -12.51
C ASN A 67 -3.88 -2.88 -13.33
N PRO A 68 -4.40 -4.05 -13.72
CA PRO A 68 -5.61 -4.19 -14.55
C PRO A 68 -6.85 -3.61 -13.89
N TYR A 69 -6.85 -3.58 -12.55
CA TYR A 69 -7.96 -3.19 -11.70
C TYR A 69 -7.54 -2.09 -10.74
N ARG A 70 -8.54 -1.31 -10.27
CA ARG A 70 -8.42 -0.44 -9.11
C ARG A 70 -9.36 -0.93 -8.02
N GLY A 71 -8.88 -1.01 -6.77
CA GLY A 71 -9.52 -1.75 -5.69
C GLY A 71 -9.24 -3.25 -5.77
N CYS A 72 -9.52 -3.96 -4.69
CA CYS A 72 -9.24 -5.39 -4.61
C CYS A 72 -10.20 -6.10 -3.66
N GLU A 73 -10.91 -7.09 -4.18
CA GLU A 73 -11.88 -7.89 -3.41
C GLU A 73 -11.24 -8.80 -2.35
N HIS A 74 -9.91 -8.99 -2.32
CA HIS A 74 -9.26 -9.91 -1.39
C HIS A 74 -9.33 -9.49 0.08
N GLY A 75 -9.65 -8.21 0.36
CA GLY A 75 -10.05 -7.75 1.70
C GLY A 75 -8.92 -7.67 2.72
N CYS A 76 -7.73 -7.20 2.36
CA CYS A 76 -6.60 -7.04 3.29
C CYS A 76 -6.70 -5.75 4.12
N VAL A 77 -6.39 -5.75 5.44
CA VAL A 77 -6.81 -4.74 6.47
C VAL A 77 -5.71 -3.76 6.92
N TYR A 78 -5.99 -2.36 6.97
CA TYR A 78 -4.98 -1.34 7.46
C TYR A 78 -5.36 0.18 7.36
N CYS A 79 -5.30 1.20 8.44
CA CYS A 79 -5.53 2.70 8.40
C CYS A 79 -5.08 3.61 9.57
N ALA A 80 -5.04 4.99 9.43
CA ALA A 80 -4.74 6.04 10.46
C ALA A 80 -5.39 7.44 10.28
N SER A 81 -5.28 8.36 11.28
CA SER A 81 -6.02 9.64 11.43
C SER A 81 -5.19 10.88 11.85
N GLY A 82 -5.75 12.14 11.80
CA GLY A 82 -5.15 13.36 12.38
C GLY A 82 -5.85 14.71 12.13
N ASP A 83 -5.55 15.79 12.87
CA ASP A 83 -6.24 17.11 12.87
C ASP A 83 -5.28 18.32 13.03
N THR A 84 -5.26 19.36 12.12
CA THR A 84 -4.38 20.55 12.28
C THR A 84 -4.41 21.61 11.16
N ALA A 85 -3.82 22.83 11.34
CA ALA A 85 -3.59 23.86 10.32
C ALA A 85 -2.38 23.55 9.43
N VAL A 86 -2.57 23.59 8.11
CA VAL A 86 -1.58 23.16 7.10
C VAL A 86 -0.97 24.37 6.40
N LEU A 87 0.35 24.39 6.22
CA LEU A 87 1.06 25.44 5.53
C LEU A 87 0.86 25.33 4.01
N MET A 88 0.22 26.34 3.43
CA MET A 88 -0.04 26.46 2.00
C MET A 88 1.20 26.90 1.22
N ALA A 89 1.29 26.54 -0.04
CA ALA A 89 2.42 26.88 -0.93
C ALA A 89 2.58 28.39 -1.21
N ASN A 90 1.57 29.19 -0.88
CA ASN A 90 1.58 30.67 -0.95
C ASN A 90 2.02 31.34 0.36
N GLY A 91 2.42 30.54 1.37
CA GLY A 91 2.85 31.02 2.68
C GLY A 91 1.73 31.30 3.68
N THR A 92 0.45 31.13 3.31
CA THR A 92 -0.67 31.21 4.24
C THR A 92 -0.91 29.86 4.93
N THR A 93 -1.74 29.83 5.96
CA THR A 93 -2.21 28.57 6.58
C THR A 93 -3.69 28.37 6.31
N LYS A 94 -4.11 27.11 6.23
CA LYS A 94 -5.51 26.71 6.07
C LYS A 94 -5.81 25.52 7.00
N PRO A 95 -6.94 25.50 7.72
CA PRO A 95 -7.33 24.36 8.54
C PRO A 95 -7.33 23.06 7.74
N LEU A 96 -6.90 21.97 8.36
CA LEU A 96 -6.84 20.66 7.72
C LEU A 96 -8.23 20.21 7.23
N GLU A 97 -9.29 20.50 7.98
CA GLU A 97 -10.68 20.22 7.60
C GLU A 97 -11.18 20.99 6.37
N ASP A 98 -10.63 22.18 6.11
CA ASP A 98 -11.01 23.03 4.98
C ASP A 98 -10.19 22.77 3.71
N LEU A 99 -9.16 21.93 3.78
CA LEU A 99 -8.32 21.60 2.64
C LEU A 99 -9.12 20.89 1.56
N LYS A 100 -8.78 21.20 0.32
CA LYS A 100 -9.35 20.57 -0.87
C LYS A 100 -8.26 19.87 -1.68
N VAL A 101 -8.64 18.78 -2.34
CA VAL A 101 -7.75 18.14 -3.31
C VAL A 101 -7.32 19.12 -4.38
N GLY A 102 -6.03 19.13 -4.68
CA GLY A 102 -5.40 20.08 -5.58
C GLY A 102 -4.81 21.31 -4.89
N ASP A 103 -5.17 21.59 -3.62
CA ASP A 103 -4.56 22.66 -2.84
C ASP A 103 -3.03 22.49 -2.82
N ALA A 104 -2.31 23.55 -3.16
CA ALA A 104 -0.86 23.55 -3.13
C ALA A 104 -0.38 23.88 -1.71
N ILE A 105 0.40 22.97 -1.13
CA ILE A 105 0.91 23.05 0.24
C ILE A 105 2.42 22.83 0.28
N TYR A 106 3.03 23.00 1.44
CA TYR A 106 4.40 22.57 1.69
C TYR A 106 4.40 21.17 2.32
N GLY A 107 5.30 20.34 1.80
CA GLY A 107 5.76 19.09 2.40
C GLY A 107 7.27 19.10 2.47
N THR A 108 7.89 17.93 2.71
CA THR A 108 9.33 17.84 2.78
C THR A 108 9.87 16.65 1.99
N GLU A 109 11.06 16.81 1.40
CA GLU A 109 11.77 15.77 0.66
C GLU A 109 13.20 15.63 1.15
N ARG A 110 13.73 14.40 1.20
CA ARG A 110 15.12 14.15 1.55
C ARG A 110 16.00 14.30 0.32
N ILE A 111 16.84 15.34 0.32
CA ILE A 111 17.80 15.63 -0.75
C ILE A 111 19.21 15.51 -0.17
N GLY A 112 19.90 14.40 -0.47
CA GLY A 112 21.20 14.04 0.13
C GLY A 112 21.06 13.77 1.64
N TRP A 113 21.88 14.42 2.45
CA TRP A 113 21.92 14.25 3.92
C TRP A 113 20.84 15.02 4.67
N TYR A 114 20.13 15.97 4.01
CA TYR A 114 19.19 16.88 4.66
C TYR A 114 17.79 16.73 4.09
N ARG A 115 16.79 16.93 4.95
CA ARG A 115 15.40 17.11 4.54
C ARG A 115 15.14 18.58 4.22
N ARG A 116 14.47 18.85 3.09
CA ARG A 116 14.19 20.23 2.61
C ARG A 116 12.72 20.43 2.37
N PHE A 117 12.24 21.66 2.56
CA PHE A 117 10.86 22.05 2.22
C PHE A 117 10.70 22.07 0.70
N VAL A 118 9.63 21.44 0.22
CA VAL A 118 9.24 21.42 -1.20
C VAL A 118 7.75 21.70 -1.33
N LYS A 119 7.34 22.28 -2.47
CA LYS A 119 5.92 22.46 -2.77
C LYS A 119 5.35 21.14 -3.24
N THR A 120 4.22 20.76 -2.66
CA THR A 120 3.47 19.55 -3.00
C THR A 120 1.98 19.90 -3.10
N ARG A 121 1.14 18.91 -3.41
CA ARG A 121 -0.31 19.09 -3.49
C ARG A 121 -1.02 18.13 -2.58
N VAL A 122 -2.16 18.54 -2.04
CA VAL A 122 -3.11 17.67 -1.38
C VAL A 122 -3.68 16.72 -2.43
N LEU A 123 -3.41 15.45 -2.27
CA LEU A 123 -3.90 14.39 -3.14
C LEU A 123 -5.19 13.77 -2.58
N ALA A 124 -5.40 13.91 -1.26
CA ALA A 124 -6.52 13.35 -0.54
C ALA A 124 -6.75 14.04 0.83
N HIS A 125 -8.00 13.97 1.37
CA HIS A 125 -8.41 14.53 2.66
C HIS A 125 -9.55 13.71 3.28
N TRP A 126 -9.49 13.39 4.58
CA TRP A 126 -10.53 12.61 5.29
C TRP A 126 -10.54 12.90 6.79
N SER A 127 -11.55 12.34 7.51
CA SER A 127 -11.67 12.48 8.96
C SER A 127 -12.04 11.16 9.65
N VAL A 128 -11.72 11.05 10.94
CA VAL A 128 -12.03 9.90 11.79
C VAL A 128 -12.26 10.36 13.24
N THR A 129 -13.06 9.63 14.02
CA THR A 129 -13.31 9.96 15.44
C THR A 129 -12.44 9.07 16.33
N LYS A 130 -11.55 9.68 17.11
CA LYS A 130 -10.61 8.99 18.03
C LYS A 130 -10.41 9.78 19.33
N PRO A 131 -9.89 9.13 20.42
CA PRO A 131 -9.37 9.84 21.58
C PRO A 131 -8.34 10.88 21.15
N ALA A 132 -8.45 12.09 21.66
CA ALA A 132 -7.59 13.19 21.26
C ALA A 132 -6.63 13.60 22.39
N TYR A 133 -5.44 14.03 22.00
CA TYR A 133 -4.38 14.54 22.86
C TYR A 133 -3.98 15.94 22.41
N ARG A 134 -3.71 16.81 23.38
CA ARG A 134 -3.11 18.12 23.13
C ARG A 134 -1.62 18.04 23.38
N VAL A 135 -0.83 18.34 22.38
CA VAL A 135 0.62 18.52 22.45
C VAL A 135 0.91 20.00 22.46
N THR A 136 1.54 20.51 23.52
CA THR A 136 1.92 21.93 23.67
C THR A 136 3.43 22.06 23.50
N LEU A 137 3.86 23.04 22.71
CA LEU A 137 5.27 23.35 22.45
C LEU A 137 5.71 24.59 23.24
N LYS A 138 7.02 24.80 23.40
CA LYS A 138 7.62 25.90 24.15
C LYS A 138 7.26 27.29 23.65
N ASP A 139 6.93 27.40 22.36
CA ASP A 139 6.47 28.67 21.76
C ASP A 139 4.98 28.94 21.93
N GLY A 140 4.27 28.06 22.66
CA GLY A 140 2.81 28.12 22.87
C GLY A 140 2.00 27.49 21.74
N THR A 141 2.63 26.94 20.70
CA THR A 141 1.94 26.18 19.65
C THR A 141 1.27 24.94 20.25
N THR A 142 0.00 24.71 19.93
CA THR A 142 -0.74 23.52 20.31
C THR A 142 -1.14 22.71 19.10
N LEU A 143 -1.04 21.39 19.22
CA LEU A 143 -1.48 20.41 18.24
C LEU A 143 -2.50 19.49 18.92
N VAL A 144 -3.69 19.37 18.37
CA VAL A 144 -4.67 18.37 18.82
C VAL A 144 -4.67 17.22 17.83
N THR A 145 -4.27 16.04 18.31
CA THR A 145 -4.02 14.88 17.44
C THR A 145 -4.48 13.60 18.11
N GLY A 146 -4.60 12.51 17.35
CA GLY A 146 -4.77 11.17 17.91
C GLY A 146 -3.49 10.68 18.61
N PRO A 147 -3.60 9.69 19.50
CA PRO A 147 -2.46 9.09 20.20
C PRO A 147 -1.41 8.51 19.24
N ASP A 148 -1.87 8.10 18.07
CA ASP A 148 -1.08 7.41 17.03
C ASP A 148 -0.52 8.35 15.97
N HIS A 149 -0.80 9.65 16.08
CA HIS A 149 -0.28 10.63 15.14
C HIS A 149 1.24 10.77 15.28
N ARG A 150 1.95 10.95 14.16
CA ARG A 150 3.41 11.03 14.16
C ARG A 150 3.89 12.40 13.74
N LEU A 151 4.84 12.91 14.53
CA LEU A 151 5.50 14.17 14.30
C LEU A 151 7.01 13.92 14.12
N LEU A 152 7.63 14.65 13.20
CA LEU A 152 9.05 14.53 12.95
C LEU A 152 9.83 15.27 14.04
N THR A 153 10.80 14.57 14.66
CA THR A 153 11.73 15.12 15.64
C THR A 153 13.18 15.05 15.11
N GLU A 154 14.12 15.69 15.79
CA GLU A 154 15.56 15.54 15.49
C GLU A 154 16.07 14.10 15.58
N GLN A 155 15.34 13.22 16.31
CA GLN A 155 15.64 11.79 16.46
C GLN A 155 14.76 10.91 15.53
N GLY A 156 14.08 11.50 14.55
CA GLY A 156 13.17 10.82 13.64
C GLY A 156 11.69 10.95 14.03
N TRP A 157 10.85 10.12 13.41
CA TRP A 157 9.39 10.14 13.61
C TRP A 157 9.00 9.57 14.98
N LYS A 158 8.24 10.33 15.80
CA LYS A 158 7.73 9.92 17.11
C LYS A 158 6.21 10.04 17.19
N PHE A 159 5.57 9.10 17.89
CA PHE A 159 4.13 9.13 18.19
C PHE A 159 3.81 10.13 19.30
N VAL A 160 2.56 10.58 19.37
CA VAL A 160 2.13 11.50 20.42
C VAL A 160 2.17 10.86 21.81
N THR A 161 1.79 9.58 21.93
CA THR A 161 1.83 8.87 23.23
C THR A 161 2.77 7.67 23.21
N GLY A 162 3.38 7.39 24.38
CA GLY A 162 4.27 6.24 24.58
C GLY A 162 3.53 4.92 24.77
N VAL A 163 2.26 4.99 25.12
CA VAL A 163 1.40 3.83 25.27
C VAL A 163 0.58 3.68 24.02
N ALA A 164 0.76 2.58 23.31
CA ALA A 164 -0.15 2.19 22.25
C ALA A 164 -1.50 1.73 22.85
N ALA A 165 -2.54 1.59 22.03
CA ALA A 165 -3.84 1.12 22.47
C ALA A 165 -3.79 -0.27 23.14
N ASP A 166 -2.69 -1.01 22.90
CA ASP A 166 -2.39 -2.35 23.43
C ASP A 166 -1.46 -2.34 24.67
N ASN A 167 -1.27 -1.21 25.34
CA ASN A 167 -0.34 -0.99 26.47
C ASN A 167 1.15 -1.22 26.14
N GLY A 168 1.52 -1.41 24.88
CA GLY A 168 2.93 -1.50 24.43
C GLY A 168 3.62 -0.14 24.46
N GLN A 169 4.92 -0.10 24.83
CA GLN A 169 5.73 1.12 24.71
C GLN A 169 6.22 1.31 23.26
N ARG A 170 6.22 2.57 22.79
CA ARG A 170 6.65 2.95 21.44
C ARG A 170 7.44 4.26 21.47
N PRO A 171 8.32 4.54 20.46
CA PRO A 171 9.00 5.83 20.35
C PRO A 171 7.96 6.96 20.34
N HIS A 172 7.93 7.74 21.39
CA HIS A 172 6.92 8.78 21.58
C HIS A 172 7.57 10.11 21.93
N LEU A 173 6.77 11.14 21.84
CA LEU A 173 7.16 12.45 22.29
C LEU A 173 7.37 12.44 23.79
N THR A 174 8.47 13.03 24.22
CA THR A 174 8.82 13.31 25.61
C THR A 174 9.05 14.81 25.74
N PHE A 175 9.16 15.31 26.95
CA PHE A 175 9.44 16.73 27.21
C PHE A 175 10.83 17.17 26.68
N ASP A 176 11.71 16.22 26.36
CA ASP A 176 12.99 16.48 25.70
C ASP A 176 12.90 16.44 24.17
N SER A 177 11.77 16.05 23.61
CA SER A 177 11.59 15.96 22.16
C SER A 177 11.53 17.35 21.54
N LYS A 178 12.36 17.60 20.52
CA LYS A 178 12.31 18.80 19.71
C LYS A 178 11.76 18.44 18.33
N LEU A 179 10.66 19.05 17.96
CA LEU A 179 10.04 18.82 16.66
C LEU A 179 10.81 19.53 15.55
N MET A 180 10.74 18.98 14.35
CA MET A 180 11.30 19.60 13.14
C MET A 180 10.20 20.32 12.38
N GLY A 181 10.48 21.54 11.92
CA GLY A 181 9.46 22.33 11.24
C GLY A 181 9.97 23.71 10.81
N THR A 182 9.03 24.65 10.68
CA THR A 182 9.28 26.06 10.39
C THR A 182 9.24 26.88 11.68
N GLU A 183 9.88 28.03 11.70
CA GLU A 183 9.56 29.09 12.68
C GLU A 183 8.11 29.53 12.48
N ARG A 184 7.44 29.92 13.59
CA ARG A 184 6.01 30.23 13.62
C ARG A 184 5.61 31.17 12.48
N VAL A 185 4.69 30.72 11.63
CA VAL A 185 3.96 31.58 10.71
C VAL A 185 2.71 32.04 11.47
N ASP A 186 2.75 33.21 12.08
CA ASP A 186 1.55 33.79 12.67
C ASP A 186 0.53 34.03 11.57
N SER A 187 -0.73 33.71 11.84
CA SER A 187 -1.87 33.82 10.92
C SER A 187 -2.09 35.23 10.34
N ALA A 188 -1.37 36.21 10.87
CA ALA A 188 -1.41 37.60 10.44
C ALA A 188 -0.22 38.07 9.57
N THR A 189 0.86 37.28 9.47
CA THR A 189 2.06 37.66 8.72
C THR A 189 2.23 36.80 7.49
N LYS A 190 2.04 37.36 6.30
CA LYS A 190 2.43 36.67 5.05
C LYS A 190 3.92 36.40 5.09
N CYS A 191 4.30 35.13 4.98
CA CYS A 191 5.69 34.77 4.73
C CYS A 191 6.04 35.20 3.30
N GLU A 192 6.61 36.40 3.13
CA GLU A 192 6.92 36.97 1.80
C GLU A 192 8.03 36.22 1.05
N SER A 193 8.81 35.36 1.73
CA SER A 193 9.87 34.56 1.12
C SER A 193 9.48 33.08 1.02
N SER A 194 9.64 32.50 -0.17
CA SER A 194 9.46 31.05 -0.38
C SER A 194 10.45 30.26 0.49
N ILE A 195 9.94 29.30 1.29
CA ILE A 195 10.79 28.37 2.06
C ILE A 195 11.27 27.18 1.24
N THR A 196 10.91 27.10 -0.04
CA THR A 196 11.30 25.99 -0.94
C THR A 196 12.83 25.83 -0.98
N GLY A 197 13.30 24.62 -0.77
CA GLY A 197 14.73 24.28 -0.78
C GLY A 197 15.46 24.53 0.54
N GLN A 198 14.85 25.24 1.51
CA GLN A 198 15.44 25.42 2.83
C GLN A 198 15.49 24.08 3.59
N ILE A 199 16.51 23.92 4.44
CA ILE A 199 16.67 22.72 5.26
C ILE A 199 15.66 22.75 6.40
N VAL A 200 14.93 21.63 6.60
CA VAL A 200 14.05 21.42 7.75
C VAL A 200 14.92 21.23 8.99
N ARG A 201 14.68 22.03 10.03
CA ARG A 201 15.48 22.02 11.27
C ARG A 201 14.59 21.90 12.50
N SER A 202 15.15 21.43 13.60
CA SER A 202 14.53 21.58 14.91
C SER A 202 14.93 22.92 15.51
N HIS A 203 14.02 23.53 16.25
CA HIS A 203 14.26 24.76 16.99
C HIS A 203 13.98 24.55 18.48
N ALA A 204 14.73 25.23 19.35
CA ALA A 204 14.53 25.15 20.79
C ALA A 204 13.09 25.49 21.21
N ARG A 205 12.40 26.36 20.44
CA ARG A 205 11.00 26.76 20.65
C ARG A 205 10.00 25.64 20.33
N LEU A 206 10.35 24.71 19.43
CA LEU A 206 9.54 23.53 19.07
C LEU A 206 9.74 22.35 20.02
N GLY A 207 10.32 22.57 21.20
CA GLY A 207 10.41 21.58 22.28
C GLY A 207 9.03 21.29 22.87
N VAL A 208 8.72 20.03 23.13
CA VAL A 208 7.46 19.59 23.74
C VAL A 208 7.44 19.98 25.23
N VAL A 209 6.36 20.64 25.66
CA VAL A 209 6.13 21.09 27.07
C VAL A 209 5.09 20.21 27.76
N SER A 210 3.98 19.90 27.08
CA SER A 210 2.97 18.99 27.63
C SER A 210 2.35 18.10 26.58
N ILE A 211 1.85 16.93 27.01
CA ILE A 211 1.07 16.00 26.20
C ILE A 211 -0.10 15.56 27.09
N GLU A 212 -1.29 16.09 26.83
CA GLU A 212 -2.46 15.94 27.70
C GLU A 212 -3.60 15.22 26.98
N PRO A 213 -4.18 14.16 27.54
CA PRO A 213 -5.39 13.56 27.00
C PRO A 213 -6.58 14.51 27.19
N LEU A 214 -7.39 14.71 26.15
CA LEU A 214 -8.57 15.56 26.22
C LEU A 214 -9.80 14.86 26.82
N GLY A 215 -9.68 13.61 27.23
CA GLY A 215 -10.72 12.84 27.91
C GLY A 215 -11.96 12.50 27.07
N LYS A 216 -11.97 12.89 25.78
CA LYS A 216 -13.07 12.62 24.84
C LYS A 216 -12.55 12.23 23.47
N ALA A 217 -13.34 11.42 22.76
CA ALA A 217 -13.12 11.19 21.35
C ALA A 217 -13.55 12.43 20.54
N MET A 218 -12.72 12.84 19.58
CA MET A 218 -12.98 13.97 18.71
C MET A 218 -12.84 13.55 17.24
N ARG A 219 -13.51 14.27 16.36
CA ARG A 219 -13.32 14.13 14.94
C ARG A 219 -11.94 14.70 14.56
N LEU A 220 -11.09 13.86 14.02
CA LEU A 220 -9.73 14.19 13.59
C LEU A 220 -9.63 14.01 12.08
N TYR A 221 -8.68 14.69 11.43
CA TYR A 221 -8.53 14.74 9.97
C TYR A 221 -7.11 14.37 9.54
N ASP A 222 -6.94 13.93 8.30
CA ASP A 222 -5.63 13.69 7.69
C ASP A 222 -5.68 13.92 6.17
N ILE A 223 -4.51 14.08 5.55
CA ILE A 223 -4.37 14.31 4.11
C ILE A 223 -3.31 13.40 3.50
N THR A 224 -3.43 13.10 2.20
CA THR A 224 -2.33 12.57 1.40
C THR A 224 -1.69 13.69 0.60
N THR A 225 -0.37 13.65 0.48
CA THR A 225 0.41 14.60 -0.29
C THR A 225 1.39 13.88 -1.21
N GLY A 226 1.94 14.59 -2.20
CA GLY A 226 2.94 14.04 -3.11
C GLY A 226 4.28 13.73 -2.43
N THR A 227 4.52 14.26 -1.23
CA THR A 227 5.75 14.07 -0.43
C THR A 227 5.57 13.10 0.73
N GLU A 228 4.37 12.53 0.92
CA GLU A 228 4.04 11.63 2.04
C GLU A 228 4.08 12.32 3.42
N ASP A 229 4.22 13.64 3.46
CA ASP A 229 4.17 14.46 4.67
C ASP A 229 3.63 15.87 4.34
N PHE A 230 3.35 16.63 5.36
CA PHE A 230 2.87 18.03 5.26
C PHE A 230 3.26 18.82 6.51
N ILE A 231 3.17 20.14 6.44
CA ILE A 231 3.50 21.01 7.57
C ILE A 231 2.23 21.36 8.32
N ALA A 232 2.13 20.84 9.53
CA ALA A 232 1.00 20.89 10.44
C ALA A 232 1.31 21.81 11.63
N ASN A 233 0.65 22.96 11.79
CA ASN A 233 0.98 23.96 12.81
C ASN A 233 2.49 24.25 12.91
N GLY A 234 3.18 24.33 11.76
CA GLY A 234 4.62 24.57 11.70
C GLY A 234 5.53 23.34 11.85
N VAL A 235 5.00 22.14 12.12
CA VAL A 235 5.78 20.89 12.26
C VAL A 235 5.48 19.87 11.18
N VAL A 236 6.41 18.92 10.93
CA VAL A 236 6.29 17.93 9.85
C VAL A 236 5.51 16.68 10.30
N SER A 237 4.47 16.28 9.55
CA SER A 237 3.48 15.22 9.80
C SER A 237 3.29 14.23 8.62
N HIS A 238 2.90 12.97 8.83
CA HIS A 238 2.99 11.80 7.89
C HIS A 238 1.67 11.15 7.36
N ASN A 239 1.70 10.21 6.31
CA ASN A 239 0.53 9.60 5.53
C ASN A 239 0.75 8.24 4.71
N CYS A 240 -0.24 7.49 3.92
CA CYS A 240 -0.35 6.03 3.46
C CYS A 240 -0.21 5.53 1.96
N TYR A 241 -0.11 4.16 1.66
CA TYR A 241 0.35 3.59 0.35
C TYR A 241 -0.69 2.96 -0.63
N ALA A 242 -1.46 1.90 -0.39
CA ALA A 242 -2.23 1.19 -1.45
C ALA A 242 -3.75 1.39 -1.43
N ARG A 243 -4.42 1.21 -0.31
CA ARG A 243 -5.84 1.51 -0.14
C ARG A 243 -6.20 2.95 -0.53
N PRO A 244 -5.28 3.89 -0.34
CA PRO A 244 -5.40 5.25 -0.84
C PRO A 244 -5.63 5.41 -2.34
N SER A 245 -5.33 4.42 -3.16
CA SER A 245 -5.60 4.50 -4.60
C SER A 245 -7.09 4.69 -4.91
N HIS A 246 -7.99 4.26 -4.01
CA HIS A 246 -9.45 4.46 -4.12
C HIS A 246 -9.87 5.90 -3.87
N ALA A 247 -9.16 6.60 -3.01
CA ALA A 247 -9.43 8.00 -2.74
C ALA A 247 -9.19 8.91 -3.97
N TYR A 248 -8.32 8.51 -4.91
CA TYR A 248 -8.16 9.26 -6.18
C TYR A 248 -9.41 9.27 -7.06
N VAL A 249 -10.38 8.44 -6.77
CA VAL A 249 -11.69 8.39 -7.47
C VAL A 249 -12.85 8.76 -6.54
N GLY A 250 -12.57 9.41 -5.41
CA GLY A 250 -13.60 9.88 -4.47
C GLY A 250 -14.25 8.78 -3.63
N LEU A 251 -13.56 7.67 -3.40
CA LEU A 251 -14.07 6.52 -2.66
C LEU A 251 -13.26 6.25 -1.39
N SER A 252 -13.92 5.64 -0.39
CA SER A 252 -13.29 5.28 0.87
C SER A 252 -12.16 4.26 0.69
N PRO A 253 -11.03 4.40 1.41
CA PRO A 253 -9.99 3.38 1.49
C PRO A 253 -10.40 2.16 2.33
N GLY A 254 -11.52 2.23 3.06
CA GLY A 254 -12.10 1.13 3.82
C GLY A 254 -12.87 0.13 2.96
N LEU A 255 -14.15 -0.04 3.23
CA LEU A 255 -15.03 -1.00 2.53
C LEU A 255 -15.16 -0.71 1.03
N ASP A 256 -15.13 0.57 0.60
CA ASP A 256 -15.22 0.88 -0.83
C ASP A 256 -14.05 0.30 -1.63
N PHE A 257 -12.85 0.21 -1.05
CA PHE A 257 -11.71 -0.45 -1.68
C PHE A 257 -11.98 -1.91 -2.00
N GLU A 258 -12.88 -2.56 -1.28
CA GLU A 258 -13.26 -3.96 -1.43
C GLU A 258 -14.60 -4.16 -2.18
N THR A 259 -15.43 -3.12 -2.28
CA THR A 259 -16.81 -3.22 -2.78
C THR A 259 -17.10 -2.37 -4.01
N LYS A 260 -16.33 -1.31 -4.28
CA LYS A 260 -16.47 -0.46 -5.47
C LYS A 260 -15.20 -0.54 -6.30
N LEU A 261 -15.21 -1.37 -7.32
CA LEU A 261 -14.03 -1.73 -8.07
C LEU A 261 -14.10 -1.19 -9.49
N PHE A 262 -12.91 -0.95 -10.08
CA PHE A 262 -12.81 -0.50 -11.46
C PHE A 262 -11.97 -1.47 -12.26
N TYR A 263 -12.37 -1.74 -13.51
CA TYR A 263 -11.61 -2.50 -14.48
C TYR A 263 -11.24 -1.62 -15.67
N LYS A 264 -10.03 -1.77 -16.18
CA LYS A 264 -9.53 -1.01 -17.34
C LYS A 264 -10.04 -1.65 -18.61
N ALA A 265 -11.18 -1.16 -19.11
CA ALA A 265 -11.91 -1.76 -20.23
C ALA A 265 -11.12 -1.77 -21.55
N ASP A 266 -10.24 -0.80 -21.75
CA ASP A 266 -9.41 -0.59 -22.94
C ASP A 266 -7.94 -1.00 -22.77
N ALA A 267 -7.63 -1.81 -21.73
CA ALA A 267 -6.29 -2.17 -21.35
C ALA A 267 -5.40 -2.67 -22.49
N ALA A 268 -5.90 -3.62 -23.29
CA ALA A 268 -5.13 -4.21 -24.40
C ALA A 268 -4.82 -3.18 -25.49
N ALA A 269 -5.77 -2.33 -25.85
CA ALA A 269 -5.59 -1.31 -26.89
C ALA A 269 -4.57 -0.23 -26.46
N VAL A 270 -4.70 0.24 -25.20
CA VAL A 270 -3.77 1.23 -24.62
C VAL A 270 -2.38 0.62 -24.51
N LEU A 271 -2.26 -0.65 -24.10
CA LEU A 271 -0.97 -1.34 -24.01
C LEU A 271 -0.29 -1.44 -25.38
N ARG A 272 -0.99 -1.86 -26.43
CA ARG A 272 -0.45 -1.90 -27.80
C ARG A 272 0.07 -0.53 -28.24
N LYS A 273 -0.68 0.53 -27.97
CA LYS A 273 -0.29 1.90 -28.29
C LYS A 273 0.98 2.33 -27.56
N GLU A 274 1.09 2.02 -26.27
CA GLU A 274 2.30 2.36 -25.50
C GLU A 274 3.53 1.56 -25.94
N LEU A 275 3.36 0.26 -26.22
CA LEU A 275 4.43 -0.60 -26.67
C LEU A 275 4.91 -0.27 -28.11
N SER A 276 4.08 0.39 -28.92
CA SER A 276 4.45 0.86 -30.27
C SER A 276 5.18 2.20 -30.27
N ALA A 277 5.34 2.87 -29.13
CA ALA A 277 6.03 4.15 -29.06
C ALA A 277 7.54 3.98 -29.33
N PRO A 278 8.19 4.81 -30.18
CA PRO A 278 9.63 4.71 -30.48
C PRO A 278 10.52 4.87 -29.25
N SER A 279 10.02 5.61 -28.24
CA SER A 279 10.72 5.83 -26.98
C SER A 279 10.54 4.69 -25.97
N TYR A 280 9.73 3.66 -26.31
CA TYR A 280 9.52 2.54 -25.39
C TYR A 280 10.78 1.69 -25.28
N LYS A 281 11.21 1.44 -24.04
CA LYS A 281 12.30 0.52 -23.73
C LYS A 281 11.74 -0.70 -23.05
N CYS A 282 11.92 -1.88 -23.65
CA CYS A 282 11.43 -3.13 -23.10
C CYS A 282 12.12 -3.45 -21.77
N ALA A 283 11.31 -3.68 -20.77
CA ALA A 283 11.70 -4.22 -19.46
C ALA A 283 10.57 -5.11 -18.95
N PRO A 284 10.84 -6.16 -18.15
CA PRO A 284 9.79 -7.03 -17.65
C PRO A 284 8.66 -6.26 -16.97
N ILE A 285 7.42 -6.46 -17.43
CA ILE A 285 6.24 -5.87 -16.83
C ILE A 285 5.80 -6.74 -15.65
N THR A 286 5.53 -6.13 -14.49
CA THR A 286 4.99 -6.81 -13.32
C THR A 286 3.48 -6.57 -13.22
N LEU A 287 2.70 -7.67 -13.25
CA LEU A 287 1.27 -7.67 -12.91
C LEU A 287 1.11 -8.04 -11.43
N GLY A 288 0.23 -7.33 -10.72
CA GLY A 288 0.01 -7.56 -9.29
C GLY A 288 0.91 -6.72 -8.36
N ALA A 289 1.43 -5.61 -8.85
CA ALA A 289 2.27 -4.71 -8.05
C ALA A 289 1.47 -3.96 -6.97
N ASN A 290 0.20 -3.64 -7.22
CA ASN A 290 -0.67 -2.92 -6.29
C ASN A 290 -1.99 -3.66 -6.03
N THR A 291 -2.69 -4.06 -7.09
CA THR A 291 -3.94 -4.84 -7.02
C THR A 291 -3.73 -6.20 -7.66
N ASP A 292 -4.46 -7.22 -7.17
CA ASP A 292 -4.31 -8.58 -7.70
C ASP A 292 -4.86 -8.68 -9.13
N PRO A 293 -4.09 -9.18 -10.11
CA PRO A 293 -4.53 -9.34 -11.49
C PRO A 293 -5.55 -10.48 -11.66
N TYR A 294 -5.62 -11.41 -10.69
CA TYR A 294 -6.55 -12.55 -10.70
C TYR A 294 -7.54 -12.51 -9.53
N GLN A 295 -7.92 -11.31 -9.09
CA GLN A 295 -9.03 -11.15 -8.16
C GLN A 295 -10.35 -11.65 -8.80
N PRO A 296 -11.42 -11.91 -8.03
CA PRO A 296 -12.67 -12.53 -8.54
C PRO A 296 -13.24 -11.89 -9.80
N LEU A 297 -13.10 -10.58 -9.99
CA LEU A 297 -13.55 -9.85 -11.19
C LEU A 297 -12.93 -10.36 -12.49
N GLU A 298 -11.72 -10.86 -12.45
CA GLU A 298 -11.02 -11.35 -13.64
C GLU A 298 -11.72 -12.54 -14.28
N LYS A 299 -12.54 -13.28 -13.52
CA LYS A 299 -13.37 -14.37 -14.06
C LYS A 299 -14.32 -13.88 -15.15
N THR A 300 -14.88 -12.69 -14.96
CA THR A 300 -15.90 -12.09 -15.86
C THR A 300 -15.25 -11.16 -16.88
N HIS A 301 -14.41 -10.21 -16.43
CA HIS A 301 -13.92 -9.12 -17.28
C HIS A 301 -12.70 -9.49 -18.12
N LYS A 302 -11.91 -10.52 -17.73
CA LYS A 302 -10.76 -11.06 -18.49
C LYS A 302 -9.73 -10.00 -18.93
N VAL A 303 -9.57 -8.95 -18.14
CA VAL A 303 -8.64 -7.83 -18.46
C VAL A 303 -7.21 -8.29 -18.43
N THR A 304 -6.82 -9.09 -17.43
CA THR A 304 -5.48 -9.67 -17.33
C THR A 304 -5.20 -10.58 -18.52
N ARG A 305 -6.17 -11.40 -18.93
CA ARG A 305 -6.04 -12.25 -20.11
C ARG A 305 -5.77 -11.44 -21.36
N SER A 306 -6.54 -10.37 -21.60
CA SER A 306 -6.35 -9.51 -22.78
C SER A 306 -4.98 -8.82 -22.80
N ILE A 307 -4.43 -8.48 -21.62
CA ILE A 307 -3.06 -7.98 -21.50
C ILE A 307 -2.05 -9.08 -21.86
N LEU A 308 -2.23 -10.30 -21.37
CA LEU A 308 -1.35 -11.44 -21.67
C LEU A 308 -1.34 -11.80 -23.17
N GLU A 309 -2.49 -11.71 -23.85
CA GLU A 309 -2.58 -11.91 -25.30
C GLU A 309 -1.70 -10.91 -26.05
N VAL A 310 -1.71 -9.65 -25.66
CA VAL A 310 -0.83 -8.61 -26.24
C VAL A 310 0.65 -8.89 -25.94
N LEU A 311 0.97 -9.27 -24.70
CA LEU A 311 2.35 -9.57 -24.31
C LEU A 311 2.91 -10.80 -25.03
N LEU A 312 2.07 -11.83 -25.24
CA LEU A 312 2.45 -13.02 -26.01
C LEU A 312 2.72 -12.70 -27.48
N GLU A 313 1.80 -11.96 -28.13
CA GLU A 313 1.94 -11.55 -29.53
C GLU A 313 3.24 -10.78 -29.77
N LEU A 314 3.59 -9.89 -28.84
CA LEU A 314 4.76 -9.03 -28.94
C LEU A 314 6.03 -9.65 -28.31
N LYS A 315 5.98 -10.88 -27.84
CA LYS A 315 7.05 -11.57 -27.09
C LYS A 315 7.62 -10.72 -25.96
N HIS A 316 6.73 -10.09 -25.19
CA HIS A 316 7.10 -9.19 -24.10
C HIS A 316 7.19 -9.94 -22.76
N PRO A 317 8.29 -9.78 -21.98
CA PRO A 317 8.46 -10.48 -20.70
C PRO A 317 7.50 -9.97 -19.61
N VAL A 318 6.96 -10.90 -18.81
CA VAL A 318 5.99 -10.62 -17.74
C VAL A 318 6.28 -11.40 -16.47
N ASN A 319 6.24 -10.71 -15.33
CA ASN A 319 6.18 -11.31 -13.99
C ASN A 319 4.78 -11.13 -13.43
N ILE A 320 4.21 -12.19 -12.87
CA ILE A 320 2.88 -12.15 -12.25
C ILE A 320 3.02 -12.46 -10.77
N THR A 321 2.40 -11.65 -9.92
CA THR A 321 2.22 -11.97 -8.49
C THR A 321 0.73 -11.99 -8.18
N THR A 322 0.24 -13.08 -7.58
CA THR A 322 -1.19 -13.24 -7.32
C THR A 322 -1.48 -14.02 -6.04
N LYS A 323 -2.65 -13.76 -5.45
CA LYS A 323 -3.33 -14.54 -4.40
C LYS A 323 -4.47 -15.38 -4.95
N GLY A 324 -4.71 -15.31 -6.27
CA GLY A 324 -5.78 -16.00 -6.98
C GLY A 324 -5.32 -17.33 -7.60
N ALA A 325 -6.18 -18.36 -7.53
CA ALA A 325 -5.97 -19.62 -8.25
C ALA A 325 -6.43 -19.54 -9.72
N LEU A 326 -7.13 -18.46 -10.09
CA LEU A 326 -7.69 -18.26 -11.44
C LEU A 326 -6.61 -18.11 -12.52
N VAL A 327 -5.36 -17.84 -12.13
CA VAL A 327 -4.21 -17.76 -13.05
C VAL A 327 -4.02 -19.06 -13.87
N ALA A 328 -4.43 -20.21 -13.35
CA ALA A 328 -4.40 -21.50 -14.08
C ALA A 328 -5.31 -21.51 -15.32
N ARG A 329 -6.32 -20.60 -15.41
CA ARG A 329 -7.16 -20.43 -16.61
C ARG A 329 -6.34 -20.04 -17.84
N ASP A 330 -5.30 -19.22 -17.63
CA ASP A 330 -4.49 -18.66 -18.70
C ASP A 330 -3.20 -19.44 -18.95
N VAL A 331 -3.19 -20.73 -18.57
CA VAL A 331 -2.05 -21.65 -18.78
C VAL A 331 -1.65 -21.74 -20.27
N ASP A 332 -2.63 -21.65 -21.17
CA ASP A 332 -2.44 -21.66 -22.61
C ASP A 332 -1.53 -20.51 -23.12
N LEU A 333 -1.69 -19.32 -22.56
CA LEU A 333 -0.86 -18.15 -22.90
C LEU A 333 0.47 -18.19 -22.15
N LEU A 334 0.43 -18.54 -20.87
CA LEU A 334 1.61 -18.55 -20.02
C LEU A 334 2.62 -19.62 -20.41
N SER A 335 2.16 -20.80 -20.85
CA SER A 335 3.04 -21.85 -21.33
C SER A 335 3.78 -21.46 -22.62
N GLN A 336 3.11 -20.77 -23.55
CA GLN A 336 3.73 -20.25 -24.76
C GLN A 336 4.79 -19.17 -24.45
N LEU A 337 4.49 -18.26 -23.53
CA LEU A 337 5.47 -17.26 -23.06
C LEU A 337 6.66 -17.94 -22.34
N ALA A 338 6.40 -19.02 -21.59
CA ALA A 338 7.42 -19.76 -20.86
C ALA A 338 8.39 -20.51 -21.76
N GLN A 339 7.98 -20.96 -22.96
CA GLN A 339 8.87 -21.57 -23.95
C GLN A 339 10.05 -20.65 -24.34
N ASP A 340 9.79 -19.36 -24.39
CA ASP A 340 10.81 -18.33 -24.65
C ASP A 340 11.39 -17.72 -23.33
N ASN A 341 11.11 -18.31 -22.17
CA ASN A 341 11.46 -17.81 -20.84
C ASN A 341 10.94 -16.37 -20.57
N LEU A 342 9.77 -16.03 -21.09
CA LEU A 342 9.16 -14.69 -20.99
C LEU A 342 8.11 -14.56 -19.89
N ALA A 343 7.75 -15.63 -19.18
CA ALA A 343 6.77 -15.59 -18.12
C ALA A 343 7.30 -16.19 -16.82
N ARG A 344 6.82 -15.64 -15.70
CA ARG A 344 7.03 -16.16 -14.35
C ARG A 344 5.84 -15.83 -13.48
N VAL A 345 5.38 -16.80 -12.67
CA VAL A 345 4.22 -16.64 -11.80
C VAL A 345 4.60 -16.90 -10.34
N MET A 346 4.36 -15.94 -9.46
CA MET A 346 4.60 -16.01 -8.03
C MET A 346 3.26 -16.06 -7.28
N PHE A 347 3.04 -17.10 -6.48
CA PHE A 347 1.85 -17.22 -5.63
C PHE A 347 2.13 -16.70 -4.22
N SER A 348 1.32 -15.76 -3.73
CA SER A 348 1.40 -15.30 -2.35
C SER A 348 0.60 -16.25 -1.45
N ILE A 349 1.30 -16.95 -0.56
CA ILE A 349 0.73 -17.92 0.40
C ILE A 349 1.26 -17.57 1.80
N PRO A 350 0.48 -16.83 2.62
CA PRO A 350 0.90 -16.47 3.98
C PRO A 350 0.72 -17.60 4.99
N THR A 351 -0.19 -18.55 4.74
CA THR A 351 -0.55 -19.63 5.66
C THR A 351 -1.18 -20.80 4.88
N LEU A 352 -1.04 -22.02 5.39
CA LEU A 352 -1.75 -23.21 4.95
C LEU A 352 -3.05 -23.43 5.74
N ASP A 353 -3.17 -22.80 6.90
CA ASP A 353 -4.36 -22.86 7.75
C ASP A 353 -5.53 -22.11 7.11
N ASN A 354 -6.63 -22.82 6.89
CA ASN A 354 -7.84 -22.26 6.29
C ASN A 354 -8.61 -21.31 7.23
N GLU A 355 -8.51 -21.46 8.54
CA GLU A 355 -9.15 -20.55 9.51
C GLU A 355 -8.40 -19.23 9.55
N MET A 356 -7.08 -19.28 9.69
CA MET A 356 -6.21 -18.11 9.58
C MET A 356 -6.44 -17.40 8.24
N LYS A 357 -6.51 -18.13 7.12
CA LYS A 357 -6.78 -17.58 5.79
C LYS A 357 -8.13 -16.86 5.70
N ARG A 358 -9.19 -17.39 6.33
CA ARG A 358 -10.53 -16.78 6.29
C ARG A 358 -10.55 -15.39 6.94
N VAL A 359 -9.80 -15.18 8.00
CA VAL A 359 -9.74 -13.90 8.69
C VAL A 359 -8.70 -12.95 8.09
N LEU A 360 -7.56 -13.47 7.60
CA LEU A 360 -6.46 -12.68 7.04
C LEU A 360 -6.73 -12.23 5.59
N GLU A 361 -7.23 -13.13 4.76
CA GLU A 361 -7.49 -12.92 3.32
C GLU A 361 -8.85 -13.53 2.92
N PRO A 362 -9.99 -13.00 3.40
CA PRO A 362 -11.30 -13.68 3.37
C PRO A 362 -11.72 -14.10 1.95
N ARG A 363 -11.46 -13.31 0.94
CA ARG A 363 -11.88 -13.56 -0.45
C ARG A 363 -10.76 -14.05 -1.39
N ALA A 364 -9.53 -14.19 -0.91
CA ALA A 364 -8.46 -14.83 -1.67
C ALA A 364 -8.69 -16.36 -1.79
N ALA A 365 -8.06 -17.00 -2.77
CA ALA A 365 -8.09 -18.45 -2.90
C ALA A 365 -7.48 -19.16 -1.67
N SER A 366 -7.96 -20.35 -1.32
CA SER A 366 -7.34 -21.17 -0.28
C SER A 366 -5.92 -21.60 -0.68
N ALA A 367 -5.09 -21.96 0.30
CA ALA A 367 -3.74 -22.47 0.03
C ALA A 367 -3.78 -23.70 -0.89
N GLY A 368 -4.66 -24.65 -0.64
CA GLY A 368 -4.84 -25.83 -1.49
C GLY A 368 -5.22 -25.49 -2.93
N ALA A 369 -6.08 -24.49 -3.15
CA ALA A 369 -6.42 -24.04 -4.51
C ALA A 369 -5.24 -23.35 -5.22
N LYS A 370 -4.43 -22.55 -4.48
CA LYS A 370 -3.21 -21.92 -5.01
C LYS A 370 -2.16 -23.00 -5.38
N LEU A 371 -1.95 -24.00 -4.51
CA LEU A 371 -1.02 -25.11 -4.76
C LEU A 371 -1.46 -25.96 -5.96
N LYS A 372 -2.77 -26.22 -6.11
CA LYS A 372 -3.30 -26.91 -7.30
C LYS A 372 -3.04 -26.11 -8.58
N ALA A 373 -3.29 -24.79 -8.56
CA ALA A 373 -3.01 -23.91 -9.70
C ALA A 373 -1.52 -23.84 -10.03
N MET A 374 -0.66 -23.83 -8.99
CA MET A 374 0.80 -23.89 -9.14
C MET A 374 1.24 -25.16 -9.86
N ARG A 375 0.68 -26.33 -9.47
CA ARG A 375 0.99 -27.61 -10.12
C ARG A 375 0.60 -27.62 -11.59
N VAL A 376 -0.60 -27.15 -11.93
CA VAL A 376 -1.07 -27.05 -13.33
C VAL A 376 -0.13 -26.20 -14.18
N LEU A 377 0.35 -25.07 -13.66
CA LEU A 377 1.29 -24.22 -14.37
C LEU A 377 2.68 -24.85 -14.49
N ALA A 378 3.18 -25.48 -13.41
CA ALA A 378 4.48 -26.15 -13.41
C ALA A 378 4.51 -27.31 -14.41
N GLU A 379 3.47 -28.15 -14.45
CA GLU A 379 3.31 -29.25 -15.41
C GLU A 379 3.25 -28.78 -16.86
N ALA A 380 2.74 -27.55 -17.07
CA ALA A 380 2.74 -26.89 -18.39
C ALA A 380 4.07 -26.16 -18.73
N GLY A 381 5.10 -26.33 -17.91
CA GLY A 381 6.44 -25.74 -18.14
C GLY A 381 6.57 -24.26 -17.76
N VAL A 382 5.56 -23.67 -17.09
CA VAL A 382 5.64 -22.28 -16.62
C VAL A 382 6.48 -22.21 -15.36
N PRO A 383 7.52 -21.37 -15.28
CA PRO A 383 8.27 -21.13 -14.06
C PRO A 383 7.37 -20.55 -12.96
N VAL A 384 7.14 -21.32 -11.90
CA VAL A 384 6.30 -20.92 -10.77
C VAL A 384 7.11 -20.82 -9.50
N GLY A 385 6.65 -19.96 -8.57
CA GLY A 385 7.26 -19.78 -7.28
C GLY A 385 6.28 -19.38 -6.20
N VAL A 386 6.77 -19.38 -4.96
CA VAL A 386 6.03 -19.00 -3.78
C VAL A 386 6.59 -17.73 -3.15
N LEU A 387 5.70 -16.82 -2.76
CA LEU A 387 5.98 -15.74 -1.82
C LEU A 387 5.30 -16.08 -0.50
N VAL A 388 6.08 -16.42 0.53
CA VAL A 388 5.59 -16.53 1.90
C VAL A 388 5.34 -15.13 2.41
N ALA A 389 4.16 -14.57 2.13
CA ALA A 389 3.88 -13.14 2.30
C ALA A 389 2.39 -12.85 2.58
N PRO A 390 2.12 -12.00 3.61
CA PRO A 390 3.08 -11.53 4.60
C PRO A 390 3.42 -12.60 5.64
N ILE A 391 4.67 -12.63 6.12
CA ILE A 391 4.99 -13.33 7.36
C ILE A 391 4.57 -12.42 8.51
N ILE A 392 3.64 -12.88 9.33
CA ILE A 392 3.17 -12.20 10.55
C ILE A 392 3.75 -12.92 11.74
N PRO A 393 4.67 -12.30 12.51
CA PRO A 393 5.24 -12.91 13.71
C PRO A 393 4.14 -13.36 14.69
N VAL A 394 4.37 -14.47 15.40
CA VAL A 394 3.44 -15.09 16.35
C VAL A 394 2.21 -15.75 15.68
N LEU A 395 1.88 -15.38 14.43
CA LEU A 395 0.67 -15.89 13.76
C LEU A 395 0.97 -16.83 12.59
N THR A 396 1.92 -16.50 11.72
CA THR A 396 2.17 -17.30 10.49
C THR A 396 3.64 -17.70 10.29
N GLU A 397 4.59 -17.17 11.09
CA GLU A 397 6.01 -17.49 10.90
C GLU A 397 6.36 -18.96 11.19
N HIS A 398 5.54 -19.67 11.96
CA HIS A 398 5.76 -21.10 12.26
C HIS A 398 5.49 -21.99 11.05
N GLU A 399 4.76 -21.51 10.04
CA GLU A 399 4.41 -22.26 8.84
C GLU A 399 5.41 -22.08 7.67
N ILE A 400 6.47 -21.30 7.82
CA ILE A 400 7.41 -20.96 6.72
C ILE A 400 7.91 -22.22 6.01
N GLU A 401 8.39 -23.20 6.75
CA GLU A 401 8.94 -24.45 6.23
C GLU A 401 7.86 -25.27 5.53
N ALA A 402 6.68 -25.43 6.15
CA ALA A 402 5.56 -26.19 5.61
C ALA A 402 5.03 -25.56 4.29
N VAL A 403 4.93 -24.23 4.23
CA VAL A 403 4.54 -23.52 3.00
C VAL A 403 5.54 -23.76 1.87
N LEU A 404 6.84 -23.72 2.17
CA LEU A 404 7.91 -23.98 1.20
C LEU A 404 7.89 -25.42 0.71
N GLU A 405 7.70 -26.41 1.61
CA GLU A 405 7.59 -27.84 1.28
C GLU A 405 6.40 -28.11 0.37
N ALA A 406 5.20 -27.70 0.78
CA ALA A 406 3.98 -27.86 -0.02
C ALA A 406 4.08 -27.18 -1.40
N SER A 407 4.73 -26.01 -1.47
CA SER A 407 4.95 -25.31 -2.74
C SER A 407 5.96 -26.04 -3.62
N ARG A 408 7.04 -26.61 -3.03
CA ARG A 408 8.02 -27.40 -3.77
C ARG A 408 7.39 -28.67 -4.37
N GLU A 409 6.57 -29.36 -3.61
CA GLU A 409 5.79 -30.52 -4.06
C GLU A 409 4.79 -30.15 -5.18
N ALA A 410 4.29 -28.91 -5.16
CA ALA A 410 3.44 -28.38 -6.22
C ALA A 410 4.22 -27.87 -7.45
N GLY A 411 5.54 -28.09 -7.51
CA GLY A 411 6.39 -27.74 -8.66
C GLY A 411 7.04 -26.36 -8.60
N ALA A 412 6.98 -25.66 -7.46
CA ALA A 412 7.67 -24.38 -7.34
C ALA A 412 9.19 -24.52 -7.50
N SER A 413 9.76 -23.70 -8.36
CA SER A 413 11.20 -23.57 -8.59
C SER A 413 11.81 -22.32 -7.96
N LEU A 414 10.98 -21.41 -7.46
CA LEU A 414 11.36 -20.13 -6.90
C LEU A 414 10.70 -19.92 -5.55
N ALA A 415 11.43 -19.26 -4.63
CA ALA A 415 10.89 -18.89 -3.33
C ALA A 415 11.31 -17.48 -2.94
N GLY A 416 10.42 -16.79 -2.26
CA GLY A 416 10.67 -15.49 -1.66
C GLY A 416 9.80 -15.30 -0.41
N TYR A 417 10.10 -14.31 0.38
CA TYR A 417 9.24 -13.92 1.50
C TYR A 417 9.18 -12.41 1.67
N THR A 418 8.14 -11.95 2.32
CA THR A 418 8.00 -10.56 2.74
C THR A 418 7.46 -10.54 4.16
N MET A 419 8.19 -9.86 5.05
CA MET A 419 7.71 -9.58 6.40
C MET A 419 6.52 -8.64 6.36
N LEU A 420 5.59 -8.80 7.30
CA LEU A 420 4.46 -7.88 7.45
C LEU A 420 4.95 -6.44 7.43
N ARG A 421 4.31 -5.64 6.60
CA ARG A 421 4.52 -4.19 6.51
C ARG A 421 3.21 -3.49 6.83
N LEU A 422 3.30 -2.50 7.69
CA LEU A 422 2.14 -1.76 8.17
C LEU A 422 2.29 -0.27 7.82
N PRO A 423 2.41 0.08 6.51
CA PRO A 423 2.53 1.48 6.15
C PRO A 423 1.20 2.19 6.48
N TRP A 424 1.29 3.29 7.19
CA TRP A 424 0.30 4.32 7.41
C TRP A 424 -1.06 3.84 7.95
N GLU A 425 -2.15 4.01 7.22
CA GLU A 425 -3.51 3.55 7.57
C GLU A 425 -3.57 2.02 7.80
N VAL A 426 -2.59 1.29 7.21
CA VAL A 426 -2.43 -0.14 7.23
C VAL A 426 -2.27 -0.68 8.65
N LYS A 427 -1.61 0.04 9.56
CA LYS A 427 -1.34 -0.43 10.92
C LYS A 427 -2.59 -0.48 11.82
N ASP A 428 -3.52 0.48 11.68
CA ASP A 428 -4.63 0.60 12.62
C ASP A 428 -5.77 -0.36 12.26
N LEU A 429 -6.08 -0.56 10.97
CA LEU A 429 -6.95 -1.68 10.57
C LEU A 429 -6.35 -3.04 10.96
N PHE A 430 -5.04 -3.17 10.90
CA PHE A 430 -4.39 -4.42 11.36
C PHE A 430 -4.53 -4.59 12.88
N ARG A 431 -4.49 -3.50 13.65
CA ARG A 431 -4.75 -3.53 15.09
C ARG A 431 -6.20 -3.80 15.41
N GLU A 432 -7.15 -3.18 14.72
CA GLU A 432 -8.58 -3.49 14.82
C GLU A 432 -8.82 -4.97 14.52
N TRP A 433 -8.22 -5.47 13.45
CA TRP A 433 -8.28 -6.87 13.06
C TRP A 433 -7.64 -7.80 14.11
N LEU A 434 -6.49 -7.45 14.68
CA LEU A 434 -5.88 -8.21 15.78
C LEU A 434 -6.75 -8.21 17.03
N ALA A 435 -7.34 -7.07 17.38
CA ALA A 435 -8.21 -6.95 18.55
C ALA A 435 -9.50 -7.77 18.38
N GLU A 436 -10.03 -7.87 17.16
CA GLU A 436 -11.23 -8.66 16.85
C GLU A 436 -10.95 -10.16 16.80
N HIS A 437 -9.86 -10.57 16.14
CA HIS A 437 -9.61 -11.98 15.84
C HIS A 437 -8.58 -12.66 16.75
N PHE A 438 -7.67 -11.91 17.36
CA PHE A 438 -6.56 -12.42 18.19
C PHE A 438 -6.29 -11.52 19.41
N PRO A 439 -7.31 -11.20 20.25
CA PRO A 439 -7.16 -10.23 21.35
C PRO A 439 -6.01 -10.60 22.29
N ASP A 440 -5.86 -11.87 22.64
CA ASP A 440 -4.82 -12.35 23.56
C ASP A 440 -3.40 -12.27 23.00
N ARG A 441 -3.23 -12.22 21.67
CA ARG A 441 -1.94 -12.18 20.97
C ARG A 441 -1.63 -10.79 20.40
N ALA A 442 -2.60 -9.89 20.33
CA ALA A 442 -2.49 -8.60 19.66
C ALA A 442 -1.29 -7.78 20.13
N ALA A 443 -1.11 -7.66 21.44
CA ALA A 443 0.01 -6.93 22.04
C ALA A 443 1.37 -7.58 21.69
N HIS A 444 1.45 -8.91 21.77
CA HIS A 444 2.68 -9.65 21.48
C HIS A 444 3.07 -9.55 20.00
N VAL A 445 2.13 -9.75 19.07
CA VAL A 445 2.37 -9.57 17.62
C VAL A 445 2.93 -8.19 17.33
N MET A 446 2.30 -7.13 17.85
CA MET A 446 2.72 -5.77 17.60
C MET A 446 4.07 -5.44 18.25
N SER A 447 4.38 -6.02 19.41
CA SER A 447 5.70 -5.89 20.05
C SER A 447 6.80 -6.45 19.16
N ILE A 448 6.63 -7.67 18.63
CA ILE A 448 7.61 -8.29 17.73
C ILE A 448 7.73 -7.51 16.40
N VAL A 449 6.61 -7.06 15.81
CA VAL A 449 6.64 -6.24 14.59
C VAL A 449 7.48 -4.97 14.81
N ARG A 450 7.34 -4.31 15.96
CA ARG A 450 8.14 -3.12 16.31
C ARG A 450 9.61 -3.43 16.48
N SER A 451 9.96 -4.47 17.22
CA SER A 451 11.35 -4.87 17.44
C SER A 451 12.09 -5.14 16.12
N MET A 452 11.38 -5.63 15.11
CA MET A 452 11.93 -5.87 13.77
C MET A 452 11.98 -4.62 12.87
N ARG A 453 11.42 -3.51 13.30
CA ARG A 453 11.34 -2.25 12.55
C ARG A 453 11.98 -1.07 13.28
N GLY A 454 12.96 -1.35 14.15
CA GLY A 454 13.63 -0.34 14.96
C GLY A 454 12.68 0.35 15.93
N GLU A 455 11.89 -0.44 16.66
CA GLU A 455 10.87 -0.01 17.62
C GLU A 455 9.73 0.83 17.00
N ARG A 456 9.44 0.60 15.69
CA ARG A 456 8.37 1.27 14.94
C ARG A 456 7.41 0.24 14.36
N ASP A 457 6.14 0.61 14.17
CA ASP A 457 5.17 -0.26 13.49
C ASP A 457 5.53 -0.49 12.01
N ASN A 458 6.20 0.48 11.39
CA ASN A 458 6.69 0.40 10.01
C ASN A 458 7.96 1.23 9.83
N ASP A 459 8.87 0.76 8.99
CA ASP A 459 10.03 1.53 8.52
C ASP A 459 9.66 2.24 7.21
N PRO A 460 9.67 3.58 7.15
CA PRO A 460 9.36 4.34 5.95
C PRO A 460 10.57 4.57 5.03
N GLU A 461 11.80 4.30 5.50
CA GLU A 461 13.03 4.67 4.82
C GLU A 461 13.27 3.81 3.56
N PHE A 462 13.62 4.46 2.46
CA PHE A 462 14.08 3.77 1.25
C PHE A 462 15.40 3.02 1.54
N GLY A 463 15.52 1.79 1.04
CA GLY A 463 16.67 0.91 1.28
C GLY A 463 16.51 0.01 2.51
N THR A 464 15.79 0.42 3.55
CA THR A 464 15.59 -0.36 4.78
C THR A 464 14.14 -0.84 4.96
N ARG A 465 13.16 -0.10 4.47
CA ARG A 465 11.72 -0.38 4.66
C ARG A 465 11.25 -1.77 4.19
N MET A 466 11.97 -2.38 3.24
CA MET A 466 11.68 -3.74 2.76
C MET A 466 12.34 -4.82 3.61
N HIS A 467 13.30 -4.46 4.44
CA HIS A 467 14.07 -5.36 5.27
C HIS A 467 13.70 -5.20 6.74
N ALA A 468 13.30 -6.29 7.37
CA ALA A 468 13.18 -6.36 8.82
C ALA A 468 14.56 -6.52 9.46
N THR A 469 14.76 -5.97 10.66
CA THR A 469 16.01 -6.00 11.43
C THR A 469 15.80 -6.66 12.79
N GLY A 470 16.87 -6.86 13.55
CA GLY A 470 16.81 -7.46 14.88
C GLY A 470 16.81 -9.00 14.90
N PRO A 471 16.85 -9.60 16.10
CA PRO A 471 17.05 -11.05 16.28
C PRO A 471 15.94 -11.90 15.63
N VAL A 472 14.68 -11.51 15.78
CA VAL A 472 13.53 -12.26 15.21
C VAL A 472 13.57 -12.25 13.69
N ALA A 473 13.88 -11.10 13.07
CA ALA A 473 14.02 -11.00 11.62
C ALA A 473 15.19 -11.83 11.10
N GLN A 474 16.31 -11.88 11.85
CA GLN A 474 17.46 -12.71 11.53
C GLN A 474 17.09 -14.20 11.62
N LEU A 475 16.39 -14.62 12.67
CA LEU A 475 15.93 -16.00 12.85
C LEU A 475 15.01 -16.42 11.69
N ILE A 476 14.01 -15.61 11.34
CA ILE A 476 13.12 -15.86 10.21
C ILE A 476 13.91 -15.97 8.90
N ARG A 477 14.87 -15.09 8.66
CA ARG A 477 15.74 -15.15 7.48
C ARG A 477 16.56 -16.44 7.45
N GLN A 478 17.14 -16.85 8.57
CA GLN A 478 17.92 -18.08 8.67
C GLN A 478 17.04 -19.31 8.43
N ARG A 479 15.87 -19.40 9.06
CA ARG A 479 14.90 -20.48 8.86
C ARG A 479 14.51 -20.59 7.40
N PHE A 480 14.12 -19.46 6.77
CA PHE A 480 13.76 -19.42 5.35
C PHE A 480 14.93 -19.90 4.46
N GLN A 481 16.15 -19.41 4.68
CA GLN A 481 17.33 -19.82 3.91
C GLN A 481 17.67 -21.30 4.07
N LEU A 482 17.60 -21.83 5.28
CA LEU A 482 17.85 -23.25 5.57
C LEU A 482 16.81 -24.13 4.88
N ALA A 483 15.53 -23.77 4.96
CA ALA A 483 14.46 -24.48 4.28
C ALA A 483 14.64 -24.43 2.75
N CYS A 484 14.98 -23.26 2.19
CA CYS A 484 15.27 -23.13 0.77
C CYS A 484 16.43 -24.03 0.32
N ARG A 485 17.53 -24.07 1.07
CA ARG A 485 18.67 -24.96 0.77
C ARG A 485 18.27 -26.44 0.82
N ARG A 486 17.55 -26.83 1.86
CA ARG A 486 17.06 -28.21 2.02
C ARG A 486 16.16 -28.66 0.88
N LEU A 487 15.31 -27.75 0.39
CA LEU A 487 14.31 -28.02 -0.65
C LEU A 487 14.84 -27.75 -2.08
N GLY A 488 16.08 -27.28 -2.22
CA GLY A 488 16.69 -27.00 -3.51
C GLY A 488 16.14 -25.74 -4.21
N PHE A 489 15.65 -24.75 -3.45
CA PHE A 489 15.34 -23.43 -4.00
C PHE A 489 16.61 -22.60 -4.15
N PRO A 490 16.79 -21.88 -5.27
CA PRO A 490 17.92 -20.96 -5.44
C PRO A 490 17.80 -19.79 -4.46
N LEU A 491 18.90 -19.44 -3.80
CA LEU A 491 18.98 -18.30 -2.88
C LEU A 491 19.35 -17.01 -3.59
N ASP A 492 20.03 -17.14 -4.74
CA ASP A 492 20.39 -15.98 -5.55
C ASP A 492 19.20 -15.45 -6.33
N ARG A 493 19.16 -14.14 -6.52
CA ARG A 493 18.15 -13.50 -7.37
C ARG A 493 18.33 -14.04 -8.78
N GLN A 494 17.34 -14.76 -9.26
CA GLN A 494 17.37 -15.30 -10.61
C GLN A 494 17.47 -14.18 -11.65
N ASN A 495 18.13 -14.49 -12.76
CA ASN A 495 18.31 -13.60 -13.89
C ASN A 495 16.98 -12.96 -14.30
N ALA A 496 17.04 -11.68 -14.66
CA ALA A 496 15.89 -10.98 -15.24
C ALA A 496 15.39 -11.73 -16.48
N LEU A 497 14.09 -11.68 -16.71
CA LEU A 497 13.51 -12.23 -17.95
C LEU A 497 14.13 -11.55 -19.17
N PRO A 498 14.38 -12.28 -20.28
CA PRO A 498 15.01 -11.73 -21.48
C PRO A 498 14.11 -10.67 -22.14
N THR A 499 14.71 -9.59 -22.62
CA THR A 499 14.01 -8.48 -23.29
C THR A 499 14.33 -8.38 -24.78
N ASN A 500 15.31 -9.15 -25.25
CA ASN A 500 15.81 -9.13 -26.63
C ASN A 500 14.85 -9.80 -27.64
N LEU A 501 13.85 -10.54 -27.16
CA LEU A 501 12.84 -11.18 -28.01
C LEU A 501 11.64 -10.27 -28.29
N PHE A 502 11.53 -9.13 -27.61
CA PHE A 502 10.42 -8.20 -27.77
C PHE A 502 10.32 -7.69 -29.22
N ARG A 503 9.12 -7.76 -29.77
CA ARG A 503 8.77 -7.32 -31.12
C ARG A 503 7.77 -6.18 -31.03
N PRO A 504 8.20 -4.91 -31.24
CA PRO A 504 7.25 -3.79 -31.19
C PRO A 504 6.19 -3.94 -32.28
N PRO A 505 4.95 -3.51 -32.05
CA PRO A 505 3.90 -3.54 -33.07
C PRO A 505 4.33 -2.76 -34.30
N VAL A 506 4.09 -3.34 -35.49
CA VAL A 506 4.34 -2.65 -36.76
C VAL A 506 3.38 -1.45 -36.85
N ARG A 507 3.90 -0.26 -37.00
CA ARG A 507 3.09 0.91 -37.29
C ARG A 507 2.59 0.81 -38.71
N THR A 508 1.34 0.44 -38.90
CA THR A 508 0.62 0.68 -40.12
C THR A 508 0.35 2.18 -40.23
N HIS A 509 1.30 2.96 -40.69
CA HIS A 509 0.94 4.22 -41.30
C HIS A 509 0.26 3.89 -42.62
N PRO A 510 -0.94 4.36 -42.91
CA PRO A 510 -1.41 4.42 -44.25
C PRO A 510 -0.43 5.36 -44.99
N GLN A 511 0.49 4.78 -45.74
CA GLN A 511 1.27 5.54 -46.68
C GLN A 511 0.28 6.00 -47.74
N LEU A 512 -0.12 7.26 -47.67
CA LEU A 512 -0.83 7.89 -48.75
C LEU A 512 0.13 7.80 -49.96
N SER A 513 -0.17 6.89 -50.88
CA SER A 513 0.46 6.92 -52.20
C SER A 513 0.05 8.26 -52.81
N LEU A 514 0.99 9.17 -52.93
CA LEU A 514 0.87 10.30 -53.81
C LEU A 514 0.95 9.71 -55.25
N ASP A 515 -0.19 9.38 -55.82
CA ASP A 515 -0.31 9.20 -57.24
C ASP A 515 -0.08 10.58 -57.87
N LEU A 516 1.16 10.85 -58.20
CA LEU A 516 1.52 11.94 -59.12
C LEU A 516 1.16 11.46 -60.51
N PRO A 517 0.28 12.18 -61.23
CA PRO A 517 0.00 11.86 -62.63
C PRO A 517 1.30 12.07 -63.47
N PRO A 518 1.40 11.34 -64.61
CA PRO A 518 2.60 11.33 -65.45
C PRO A 518 2.89 12.68 -66.11
#